data_9af7c89a015273bbeb3a33aa76827574
#
_entry.id   9af7c89a015273bbeb3a33aa76827574
#
_cell.length_a   1.000
_cell.length_b   1.000
_cell.length_c   1.000
_cell.angle_alpha   90.00
_cell.angle_beta   90.00
_cell.angle_gamma   90.00
#
_symmetry.space_group_name_H-M   'P 1'
#
loop_
_entity.id
_entity.type
_entity.pdbx_description
1 polymer ?
#
loop_
_entity_poly.entity_id
_entity_poly.type
_entity_poly.pdbx_seq_one_letter_code
_entity_poly.pdbx_strand_id
1 'polypeptide(L)'
;MRLTIIVTVSAIAIALTSSAQGAVADTVQHNGSFVEKLDNLNRRVIGSLAEGREVTTAGSSRFKVIFLPPPLGNLPDYGFALGVGACGLWKTQRDPLLYTSRLPVSVKFGFTNPFSFDARMQPVLYFNRNALKVSAEVFYRHRNEHYFGIGYDTNRSMERDRGVTGYQSRRFGFTPEVEWRLGRSPVYVGAVADVGYETMLNAGSYVAQTAEFQALGGTAAKSTLTDVGAGVDISMDTRDNMLVPKRGFTLDARLLVYAKALGSDFNYSTFTIDYRHYRRLWGNDNVLSWGVVSSNAIGNNVPFARYATVGDRYVMRGYYGYQFRDKSVLKGHVEYRYMLNIDSPAGKLLLNRFGVAAWGGLALLGRNMV
;
A
#
# COMPACT_ATOMS: atom_id res chain seq x y z
N MET A 1 -16.29 5.07 -26.80
CA MET A 1 -15.58 5.14 -25.51
C MET A 1 -16.63 5.41 -24.44
N ARG A 2 -17.01 4.38 -23.65
CA ARG A 2 -17.90 4.61 -22.50
C ARG A 2 -17.02 4.89 -21.28
N LEU A 3 -17.08 6.10 -20.80
CA LEU A 3 -16.44 6.53 -19.55
C LEU A 3 -17.46 6.29 -18.43
N THR A 4 -17.10 5.48 -17.44
CA THR A 4 -17.97 5.22 -16.29
C THR A 4 -17.37 5.85 -15.04
N ILE A 5 -18.18 6.69 -14.38
CA ILE A 5 -17.80 7.37 -13.14
C ILE A 5 -18.35 6.59 -11.95
N ILE A 6 -17.48 6.19 -11.04
CA ILE A 6 -17.85 5.56 -9.78
C ILE A 6 -17.59 6.55 -8.65
N VAL A 7 -18.62 6.85 -7.87
CA VAL A 7 -18.52 7.79 -6.74
C VAL A 7 -18.75 7.01 -5.44
N THR A 8 -17.83 7.17 -4.50
CA THR A 8 -18.03 6.70 -3.11
C THR A 8 -18.01 7.90 -2.16
N VAL A 9 -19.06 8.01 -1.37
CA VAL A 9 -19.10 8.90 -0.21
C VAL A 9 -19.28 8.03 1.02
N SER A 10 -18.31 8.03 1.90
CA SER A 10 -18.36 7.24 3.13
C SER A 10 -18.23 8.15 4.34
N ALA A 11 -19.16 8.01 5.27
CA ALA A 11 -19.18 8.79 6.50
C ALA A 11 -18.47 8.03 7.63
N ILE A 12 -17.57 8.72 8.30
CA ILE A 12 -16.99 8.48 9.64
C ILE A 12 -16.40 7.09 9.86
N ALA A 13 -15.08 6.99 9.80
CA ALA A 13 -14.32 5.93 10.46
C ALA A 13 -13.60 6.49 11.68
N ILE A 14 -13.73 5.80 12.82
CA ILE A 14 -12.90 6.07 14.00
C ILE A 14 -11.60 5.31 13.80
N ALA A 15 -10.52 6.01 13.54
CA ALA A 15 -9.21 5.41 13.41
C ALA A 15 -8.41 5.59 14.71
N LEU A 16 -7.90 4.51 15.25
CA LEU A 16 -6.87 4.54 16.29
C LEU A 16 -5.56 4.99 15.65
N THR A 17 -5.25 6.28 15.77
CA THR A 17 -3.94 6.79 15.41
C THR A 17 -3.28 7.29 16.70
N SER A 18 -2.15 6.70 17.07
CA SER A 18 -1.34 7.23 18.15
C SER A 18 -0.60 8.48 17.65
N SER A 19 -1.03 9.65 18.08
CA SER A 19 -0.28 10.88 17.83
C SER A 19 0.85 11.00 18.84
N ALA A 20 2.09 10.92 18.36
CA ALA A 20 3.23 11.37 19.15
C ALA A 20 3.29 12.90 19.09
N GLN A 21 2.69 13.57 20.05
CA GLN A 21 2.99 14.98 20.35
C GLN A 21 4.01 15.02 21.48
N GLY A 22 5.18 15.64 21.19
CA GLY A 22 6.16 15.95 22.20
C GLY A 22 5.57 16.88 23.25
N ALA A 23 5.49 16.43 24.48
CA ALA A 23 5.34 17.26 25.67
C ALA A 23 6.61 17.11 26.51
N VAL A 24 7.17 18.24 26.85
CA VAL A 24 8.30 18.44 27.75
C VAL A 24 8.05 17.73 29.07
N ALA A 25 9.11 17.14 29.58
CA ALA A 25 9.18 16.35 30.80
C ALA A 25 8.68 17.10 32.03
N ASP A 26 7.98 16.38 32.86
CA ASP A 26 8.12 16.53 34.31
C ASP A 26 8.19 15.15 34.97
N THR A 27 9.23 15.02 35.77
CA THR A 27 9.68 13.82 36.44
C THR A 27 8.76 13.52 37.61
N VAL A 28 7.99 12.43 37.56
CA VAL A 28 7.48 11.78 38.75
C VAL A 28 7.63 10.28 38.61
N GLN A 29 8.47 9.71 39.47
CA GLN A 29 8.60 8.26 39.63
C GLN A 29 7.30 7.68 40.19
N HIS A 30 6.66 6.84 39.38
CA HIS A 30 5.69 5.86 39.91
C HIS A 30 5.75 4.58 39.04
N ASN A 31 5.69 3.44 39.70
CA ASN A 31 5.62 2.12 39.07
C ASN A 31 4.48 2.08 38.05
N GLY A 32 4.85 2.24 36.78
CA GLY A 32 3.89 2.44 35.71
C GLY A 32 3.01 1.23 35.44
N SER A 33 1.73 1.48 35.32
CA SER A 33 0.74 0.50 34.92
C SER A 33 1.06 -0.08 33.53
N PHE A 34 0.51 -1.24 33.20
CA PHE A 34 0.65 -1.88 31.87
C PHE A 34 0.33 -0.89 30.72
N VAL A 35 -0.65 0.01 30.93
CA VAL A 35 -1.03 1.06 29.98
C VAL A 35 0.10 2.07 29.76
N GLU A 36 0.83 2.44 30.80
CA GLU A 36 1.95 3.38 30.72
C GLU A 36 3.17 2.73 30.04
N LYS A 37 3.39 1.44 30.25
CA LYS A 37 4.42 0.67 29.50
C LYS A 37 4.07 0.56 28.02
N LEU A 38 2.82 0.32 27.67
CA LEU A 38 2.32 0.36 26.29
C LEU A 38 2.42 1.75 25.68
N ASP A 39 2.14 2.80 26.45
CA ASP A 39 2.25 4.18 26.00
C ASP A 39 3.69 4.58 25.75
N ASN A 40 4.60 4.24 26.65
CA ASN A 40 6.03 4.47 26.48
C ASN A 40 6.59 3.66 25.31
N LEU A 41 6.12 2.44 25.10
CA LEU A 41 6.47 1.65 23.92
C LEU A 41 5.92 2.29 22.64
N ASN A 42 4.67 2.70 22.65
CA ASN A 42 4.03 3.38 21.51
C ASN A 42 4.68 4.73 21.19
N ARG A 43 4.98 5.55 22.20
CA ARG A 43 5.71 6.82 21.97
C ARG A 43 7.11 6.60 21.44
N ARG A 44 7.84 5.58 21.93
CA ARG A 44 9.16 5.23 21.43
C ARG A 44 9.10 4.66 20.00
N VAL A 45 8.09 3.85 19.72
CA VAL A 45 7.93 3.19 18.42
C VAL A 45 7.39 4.16 17.36
N ILE A 46 6.32 4.86 17.67
CA ILE A 46 5.65 5.73 16.69
C ILE A 46 6.36 7.08 16.62
N GLY A 47 6.84 7.62 17.75
CA GLY A 47 7.69 8.81 17.75
C GLY A 47 8.92 8.63 16.89
N SER A 48 9.62 7.51 17.04
CA SER A 48 10.84 7.23 16.25
C SER A 48 10.57 6.98 14.76
N LEU A 49 9.39 6.47 14.40
CA LEU A 49 8.96 6.34 13.01
C LEU A 49 8.42 7.67 12.45
N ALA A 50 7.80 8.48 13.31
CA ALA A 50 7.22 9.77 12.95
C ALA A 50 8.28 10.83 12.67
N GLU A 51 9.33 10.83 13.46
CA GLU A 51 10.37 11.86 13.38
C GLU A 51 11.45 11.55 12.35
N GLY A 52 11.29 10.69 11.39
CA GLY A 52 12.27 10.36 10.31
C GLY A 52 13.68 10.97 10.38
N ARG A 53 13.85 11.96 11.25
CA ARG A 53 15.05 12.69 11.63
C ARG A 53 15.71 12.23 12.94
N GLU A 54 15.00 11.58 13.85
CA GLU A 54 15.49 11.35 15.22
C GLU A 54 15.48 9.91 15.72
N VAL A 55 15.69 8.94 14.88
CA VAL A 55 16.02 7.58 15.38
C VAL A 55 17.51 7.48 15.80
N THR A 56 18.23 8.55 15.77
CA THR A 56 19.63 8.55 16.23
C THR A 56 19.86 9.55 17.35
N THR A 57 19.80 9.06 18.58
CA THR A 57 20.76 9.54 19.59
C THR A 57 22.15 9.43 18.96
N ALA A 58 22.84 10.54 18.93
CA ALA A 58 24.19 10.64 18.40
C ALA A 58 25.03 9.40 18.77
N GLY A 59 25.57 8.71 17.77
CA GLY A 59 26.62 7.72 17.95
C GLY A 59 26.28 6.24 17.84
N SER A 60 25.04 5.78 17.63
CA SER A 60 24.79 4.35 17.48
C SER A 60 24.32 3.94 16.08
N SER A 61 25.21 3.33 15.33
CA SER A 61 24.89 2.53 14.11
C SER A 61 24.11 1.23 14.44
N ARG A 62 23.46 1.14 15.60
CA ARG A 62 22.79 -0.09 16.04
C ARG A 62 21.51 -0.31 15.26
N PHE A 63 21.36 -1.52 14.77
CA PHE A 63 20.11 -2.02 14.22
C PHE A 63 19.00 -1.99 15.29
N LYS A 64 17.89 -1.31 14.99
CA LYS A 64 16.72 -1.25 15.86
C LYS A 64 15.55 -1.96 15.20
N VAL A 65 14.78 -2.72 15.96
CA VAL A 65 13.56 -3.37 15.50
C VAL A 65 12.37 -2.70 16.17
N ILE A 66 11.39 -2.35 15.35
CA ILE A 66 10.11 -1.81 15.80
C ILE A 66 9.02 -2.78 15.39
N PHE A 67 8.19 -3.18 16.35
CA PHE A 67 7.01 -3.98 16.06
C PHE A 67 5.85 -3.06 15.66
N LEU A 68 5.22 -3.37 14.55
CA LEU A 68 4.03 -2.67 14.07
C LEU A 68 2.78 -3.34 14.65
N PRO A 69 1.76 -2.57 15.02
CA PRO A 69 0.51 -3.17 15.50
C PRO A 69 -0.05 -4.10 14.43
N PRO A 70 -0.54 -5.27 14.81
CA PRO A 70 -1.10 -6.21 13.85
C PRO A 70 -2.31 -5.61 13.16
N PRO A 71 -2.45 -5.76 11.84
CA PRO A 71 -3.73 -5.55 11.19
C PRO A 71 -4.71 -6.58 11.75
N LEU A 72 -5.74 -6.11 12.41
CA LEU A 72 -6.78 -6.93 13.03
C LEU A 72 -8.13 -6.51 12.45
N GLY A 73 -8.89 -7.45 11.94
CA GLY A 73 -10.23 -7.15 11.46
C GLY A 73 -10.68 -8.02 10.30
N ASN A 74 -11.92 -7.80 9.90
CA ASN A 74 -12.49 -8.47 8.74
C ASN A 74 -12.01 -7.78 7.45
N LEU A 75 -11.20 -8.48 6.68
CA LEU A 75 -10.67 -8.01 5.40
C LEU A 75 -11.41 -8.75 4.27
N PRO A 76 -11.85 -8.04 3.20
CA PRO A 76 -12.68 -8.62 2.16
C PRO A 76 -12.14 -9.90 1.53
N ASP A 77 -10.81 -9.98 1.34
CA ASP A 77 -10.15 -11.11 0.68
C ASP A 77 -9.55 -12.14 1.64
N TYR A 78 -9.57 -11.85 2.94
CA TYR A 78 -8.97 -12.66 4.00
C TYR A 78 -9.97 -13.14 5.05
N GLY A 79 -11.22 -12.66 5.01
CA GLY A 79 -12.17 -12.85 6.11
C GLY A 79 -11.64 -12.19 7.39
N PHE A 80 -11.82 -12.82 8.53
CA PHE A 80 -11.14 -12.38 9.76
C PHE A 80 -9.64 -12.59 9.60
N ALA A 81 -8.87 -11.53 9.70
CA ALA A 81 -7.43 -11.56 9.49
C ALA A 81 -6.67 -11.13 10.75
N LEU A 82 -5.59 -11.83 11.00
CA LEU A 82 -4.59 -11.51 12.01
C LEU A 82 -3.24 -11.37 11.33
N GLY A 83 -2.46 -10.37 11.73
CA GLY A 83 -1.12 -10.19 11.17
C GLY A 83 -0.12 -9.73 12.21
N VAL A 84 1.14 -9.82 11.85
CA VAL A 84 2.26 -9.29 12.61
C VAL A 84 3.16 -8.51 11.65
N GLY A 85 3.69 -7.38 12.11
CA GLY A 85 4.63 -6.57 11.37
C GLY A 85 5.80 -6.14 12.22
N ALA A 86 6.95 -6.01 11.60
CA ALA A 86 8.15 -5.45 12.20
C ALA A 86 8.88 -4.56 11.18
N CYS A 87 9.61 -3.57 11.67
CA CYS A 87 10.47 -2.75 10.83
C CYS A 87 11.86 -2.66 11.44
N GLY A 88 12.84 -3.20 10.74
CA GLY A 88 14.25 -2.98 11.05
C GLY A 88 14.66 -1.57 10.59
N LEU A 89 15.38 -0.84 11.43
CA LEU A 89 15.89 0.49 11.15
C LEU A 89 17.39 0.53 11.46
N TRP A 90 18.19 1.07 10.53
CA TRP A 90 19.61 1.27 10.75
C TRP A 90 20.18 2.37 9.85
N LYS A 91 21.34 2.86 10.19
CA LYS A 91 22.10 3.77 9.34
C LYS A 91 23.09 2.99 8.47
N THR A 92 22.93 3.06 7.17
CA THR A 92 23.93 2.58 6.19
C THR A 92 25.09 3.56 6.07
N GLN A 93 24.92 4.78 6.58
CA GLN A 93 25.88 5.87 6.49
C GLN A 93 26.12 6.48 7.88
N ARG A 94 27.34 6.96 8.15
CA ARG A 94 27.75 7.44 9.48
C ARG A 94 27.16 8.80 9.87
N ASP A 95 26.77 9.63 8.89
CA ASP A 95 26.20 10.96 9.14
C ASP A 95 24.75 10.84 9.67
N PRO A 96 24.44 11.37 10.85
CA PRO A 96 23.10 11.30 11.45
C PRO A 96 22.04 12.09 10.67
N LEU A 97 22.42 13.07 9.86
CA LEU A 97 21.52 13.89 9.05
C LEU A 97 21.01 13.16 7.79
N LEU A 98 21.63 12.04 7.43
CA LEU A 98 21.22 11.25 6.27
C LEU A 98 20.04 10.34 6.59
N TYR A 99 19.34 9.90 5.55
CA TYR A 99 18.16 9.04 5.69
C TYR A 99 18.49 7.71 6.37
N THR A 100 17.54 7.22 7.12
CA THR A 100 17.62 5.92 7.79
C THR A 100 17.13 4.82 6.84
N SER A 101 17.95 3.81 6.65
CA SER A 101 17.57 2.60 5.93
C SER A 101 16.58 1.79 6.76
N ARG A 102 15.65 1.11 6.10
CA ARG A 102 14.56 0.40 6.75
C ARG A 102 14.27 -0.94 6.08
N LEU A 103 13.76 -1.87 6.86
CA LEU A 103 13.32 -3.19 6.42
C LEU A 103 11.95 -3.50 7.05
N PRO A 104 10.86 -3.01 6.47
CA PRO A 104 9.52 -3.46 6.85
C PRO A 104 9.30 -4.91 6.45
N VAL A 105 8.81 -5.71 7.39
CA VAL A 105 8.38 -7.09 7.18
C VAL A 105 6.99 -7.24 7.74
N SER A 106 6.10 -7.90 7.04
CA SER A 106 4.75 -8.18 7.53
C SER A 106 4.28 -9.56 7.09
N VAL A 107 3.55 -10.21 7.98
CA VAL A 107 2.86 -11.47 7.72
C VAL A 107 1.41 -11.32 8.15
N LYS A 108 0.49 -11.78 7.31
CA LYS A 108 -0.95 -11.77 7.57
C LYS A 108 -1.53 -13.14 7.30
N PHE A 109 -2.43 -13.54 8.16
CA PHE A 109 -3.20 -14.77 8.08
C PHE A 109 -4.67 -14.41 7.97
N GLY A 110 -5.37 -14.99 7.03
CA GLY A 110 -6.81 -14.83 6.86
C GLY A 110 -7.52 -16.17 7.11
N PHE A 111 -8.47 -16.16 8.01
CA PHE A 111 -9.23 -17.34 8.41
C PHE A 111 -10.44 -17.52 7.48
N THR A 112 -10.15 -17.69 6.19
CA THR A 112 -11.12 -18.08 5.17
C THR A 112 -10.99 -19.57 4.87
N ASN A 113 -11.94 -20.14 4.18
CA ASN A 113 -11.82 -21.48 3.63
C ASN A 113 -11.77 -21.40 2.09
N PRO A 114 -10.62 -21.72 1.44
CA PRO A 114 -9.32 -22.07 2.04
C PRO A 114 -8.65 -20.88 2.71
N PHE A 115 -7.70 -21.20 3.59
CA PHE A 115 -6.88 -20.27 4.34
C PHE A 115 -6.13 -19.28 3.43
N SER A 116 -6.07 -18.01 3.83
CA SER A 116 -5.35 -16.96 3.11
C SER A 116 -4.08 -16.57 3.86
N PHE A 117 -3.03 -16.24 3.11
CA PHE A 117 -1.72 -15.88 3.64
C PHE A 117 -1.07 -14.77 2.81
N ASP A 118 -0.40 -13.83 3.45
CA ASP A 118 0.39 -12.77 2.79
C ASP A 118 1.65 -12.53 3.62
N ALA A 119 2.81 -12.76 3.04
CA ALA A 119 4.11 -12.37 3.59
C ALA A 119 4.75 -11.35 2.67
N ARG A 120 5.28 -10.27 3.24
CA ARG A 120 5.87 -9.17 2.48
C ARG A 120 7.09 -8.59 3.19
N MET A 121 8.10 -8.27 2.40
CA MET A 121 9.32 -7.59 2.82
C MET A 121 9.63 -6.45 1.85
N GLN A 122 9.95 -5.26 2.37
CA GLN A 122 10.16 -4.06 1.55
C GLN A 122 11.40 -3.28 2.03
N PRO A 123 12.64 -3.79 1.79
CA PRO A 123 13.85 -3.06 2.14
C PRO A 123 13.96 -1.75 1.36
N VAL A 124 14.43 -0.70 2.04
CA VAL A 124 14.83 0.58 1.44
C VAL A 124 16.15 1.01 2.06
N LEU A 125 17.17 1.08 1.24
CA LEU A 125 18.55 1.36 1.62
C LEU A 125 19.01 2.67 0.98
N TYR A 126 19.72 3.49 1.74
CA TYR A 126 20.28 4.76 1.25
C TYR A 126 21.81 4.75 1.33
N PHE A 127 22.45 5.14 0.25
CA PHE A 127 23.90 5.19 0.12
C PHE A 127 24.38 6.54 -0.45
N ASN A 128 25.67 6.78 -0.43
CA ASN A 128 26.33 7.92 -1.06
C ASN A 128 25.64 9.27 -0.72
N ARG A 129 25.52 9.59 0.57
CA ARG A 129 24.84 10.81 1.07
C ARG A 129 23.42 10.97 0.54
N ASN A 130 22.66 9.87 0.54
CA ASN A 130 21.31 9.78 -0.02
C ASN A 130 21.24 10.01 -1.54
N ALA A 131 22.36 9.99 -2.25
CA ALA A 131 22.34 10.09 -3.71
C ALA A 131 21.86 8.80 -4.38
N LEU A 132 22.06 7.66 -3.74
CA LEU A 132 21.63 6.34 -4.22
C LEU A 132 20.61 5.76 -3.25
N LYS A 133 19.45 5.36 -3.76
CA LYS A 133 18.39 4.61 -3.08
C LYS A 133 18.27 3.25 -3.75
N VAL A 134 18.34 2.19 -2.96
CA VAL A 134 18.12 0.81 -3.42
C VAL A 134 16.94 0.27 -2.65
N SER A 135 15.92 -0.16 -3.33
CA SER A 135 14.72 -0.74 -2.73
C SER A 135 14.31 -2.03 -3.42
N ALA A 136 13.50 -2.81 -2.74
CA ALA A 136 12.87 -3.97 -3.31
C ALA A 136 11.52 -4.22 -2.64
N GLU A 137 10.61 -4.86 -3.35
CA GLU A 137 9.47 -5.54 -2.76
C GLU A 137 9.59 -7.04 -3.04
N VAL A 138 9.50 -7.85 -1.99
CA VAL A 138 9.39 -9.30 -2.09
C VAL A 138 8.12 -9.70 -1.38
N PHE A 139 7.26 -10.47 -2.03
CA PHE A 139 6.07 -10.97 -1.38
C PHE A 139 5.69 -12.37 -1.88
N TYR A 140 5.03 -13.09 -1.00
CA TYR A 140 4.26 -14.27 -1.33
C TYR A 140 2.84 -14.09 -0.80
N ARG A 141 1.86 -14.36 -1.65
CA ARG A 141 0.43 -14.25 -1.33
C ARG A 141 -0.31 -15.50 -1.72
N HIS A 142 -1.18 -15.95 -0.84
CA HIS A 142 -2.23 -16.92 -1.14
C HIS A 142 -3.56 -16.31 -0.73
N ARG A 143 -4.43 -16.05 -1.70
CA ARG A 143 -5.72 -15.35 -1.49
C ARG A 143 -6.85 -16.05 -2.21
N ASN A 144 -8.05 -15.84 -1.67
CA ASN A 144 -9.29 -16.11 -2.40
C ASN A 144 -9.70 -14.81 -3.10
N GLU A 145 -9.63 -14.80 -4.41
CA GLU A 145 -9.97 -13.65 -5.23
C GLU A 145 -11.25 -13.90 -6.02
N HIS A 146 -11.84 -12.83 -6.52
CA HIS A 146 -13.00 -12.88 -7.39
C HIS A 146 -12.72 -12.12 -8.68
N TYR A 147 -13.24 -12.63 -9.78
CA TYR A 147 -13.22 -11.98 -11.07
C TYR A 147 -14.63 -11.80 -11.60
N PHE A 148 -15.04 -10.56 -11.77
CA PHE A 148 -16.37 -10.17 -12.19
C PHE A 148 -16.42 -9.73 -13.66
N GLY A 149 -15.40 -10.02 -14.46
CA GLY A 149 -15.26 -9.57 -15.85
C GLY A 149 -14.57 -8.21 -15.96
N ILE A 150 -14.72 -7.56 -17.11
CA ILE A 150 -14.10 -6.29 -17.46
C ILE A 150 -15.17 -5.19 -17.55
N GLY A 151 -14.82 -3.99 -17.06
CA GLY A 151 -15.67 -2.81 -17.10
C GLY A 151 -16.66 -2.75 -15.93
N TYR A 152 -17.47 -1.70 -15.92
CA TYR A 152 -18.36 -1.41 -14.80
C TYR A 152 -19.64 -2.26 -14.83
N ASP A 153 -20.30 -2.32 -15.97
CA ASP A 153 -21.63 -2.92 -16.09
C ASP A 153 -21.62 -4.41 -15.73
N THR A 154 -20.61 -5.14 -16.23
CA THR A 154 -20.44 -6.57 -15.92
C THR A 154 -20.15 -6.79 -14.45
N ASN A 155 -19.24 -5.99 -13.89
CA ASN A 155 -18.82 -6.13 -12.49
C ASN A 155 -19.92 -5.76 -11.49
N ARG A 156 -20.78 -4.80 -11.83
CA ARG A 156 -21.88 -4.36 -10.98
C ARG A 156 -22.98 -5.42 -10.85
N SER A 157 -23.27 -6.14 -11.93
CA SER A 157 -24.39 -7.09 -12.01
C SER A 157 -24.08 -8.45 -11.40
N MET A 158 -22.81 -8.74 -11.10
CA MET A 158 -22.39 -10.05 -10.60
C MET A 158 -22.31 -10.11 -9.08
N GLU A 159 -22.91 -11.13 -8.50
CA GLU A 159 -22.77 -11.42 -7.08
C GLU A 159 -21.42 -12.09 -6.77
N ARG A 160 -20.96 -11.90 -5.55
CA ARG A 160 -19.75 -12.53 -5.05
C ARG A 160 -20.04 -13.97 -4.62
N ASP A 161 -19.93 -14.88 -5.55
CA ASP A 161 -20.06 -16.31 -5.33
C ASP A 161 -18.75 -17.03 -5.64
N ARG A 162 -18.32 -17.90 -4.73
CA ARG A 162 -17.05 -18.60 -4.86
C ARG A 162 -17.06 -19.63 -5.99
N GLY A 163 -18.17 -20.33 -6.19
CA GLY A 163 -18.33 -21.34 -7.24
C GLY A 163 -18.48 -20.74 -8.63
N VAL A 164 -18.81 -19.44 -8.70
CA VAL A 164 -19.06 -18.73 -9.96
C VAL A 164 -17.92 -17.78 -10.29
N THR A 165 -17.67 -16.78 -9.44
CA THR A 165 -16.70 -15.71 -9.70
C THR A 165 -15.36 -15.88 -8.96
N GLY A 166 -15.27 -16.86 -8.04
CA GLY A 166 -14.11 -17.06 -7.19
C GLY A 166 -12.98 -17.85 -7.86
N TYR A 167 -11.76 -17.59 -7.45
CA TYR A 167 -10.58 -18.41 -7.71
C TYR A 167 -9.54 -18.21 -6.59
N GLN A 168 -8.60 -19.15 -6.49
CA GLN A 168 -7.48 -19.01 -5.56
C GLN A 168 -6.26 -18.51 -6.31
N SER A 169 -5.65 -17.43 -5.84
CA SER A 169 -4.39 -16.91 -6.38
C SER A 169 -3.25 -17.19 -5.40
N ARG A 170 -2.19 -17.85 -5.90
CA ARG A 170 -0.91 -17.99 -5.22
C ARG A 170 0.12 -17.24 -6.03
N ARG A 171 0.60 -16.11 -5.51
CA ARG A 171 1.52 -15.24 -6.23
C ARG A 171 2.79 -14.98 -5.42
N PHE A 172 3.93 -15.23 -6.06
CA PHE A 172 5.23 -14.69 -5.67
C PHE A 172 5.53 -13.45 -6.51
N GLY A 173 6.14 -12.43 -5.92
CA GLY A 173 6.63 -11.25 -6.64
C GLY A 173 7.93 -10.75 -6.05
N PHE A 174 8.80 -10.27 -6.94
CA PHE A 174 10.06 -9.62 -6.61
C PHE A 174 10.28 -8.41 -7.52
N THR A 175 10.29 -7.22 -6.92
CA THR A 175 10.43 -5.95 -7.65
C THR A 175 11.62 -5.17 -7.08
N PRO A 176 12.85 -5.41 -7.57
CA PRO A 176 14.03 -4.63 -7.20
C PRO A 176 14.07 -3.29 -7.95
N GLU A 177 14.64 -2.28 -7.30
CA GLU A 177 14.64 -0.91 -7.77
C GLU A 177 15.92 -0.20 -7.33
N VAL A 178 16.55 0.54 -8.26
CA VAL A 178 17.75 1.32 -8.01
C VAL A 178 17.54 2.71 -8.57
N GLU A 179 17.57 3.70 -7.70
CA GLU A 179 17.27 5.09 -8.03
C GLU A 179 18.41 6.03 -7.62
N TRP A 180 18.66 7.02 -8.45
CA TRP A 180 19.62 8.10 -8.20
C TRP A 180 18.90 9.43 -8.01
N ARG A 181 19.32 10.15 -6.99
CA ARG A 181 18.80 11.48 -6.70
C ARG A 181 19.30 12.48 -7.73
N LEU A 182 18.39 13.29 -8.27
CA LEU A 182 18.73 14.37 -9.20
C LEU A 182 19.30 15.58 -8.45
N GLY A 183 20.62 15.65 -8.38
CA GLY A 183 21.34 16.74 -7.70
C GLY A 183 20.97 16.84 -6.22
N ARG A 184 20.52 18.02 -5.79
CA ARG A 184 20.05 18.28 -4.41
C ARG A 184 18.53 18.27 -4.27
N SER A 185 17.80 17.96 -5.34
CA SER A 185 16.33 17.89 -5.31
C SER A 185 15.85 16.66 -4.51
N PRO A 186 14.59 16.61 -4.07
CA PRO A 186 13.99 15.43 -3.48
C PRO A 186 13.56 14.37 -4.52
N VAL A 187 13.86 14.58 -5.80
CA VAL A 187 13.49 13.70 -6.92
C VAL A 187 14.54 12.61 -7.09
N TYR A 188 14.06 11.36 -7.20
CA TYR A 188 14.84 10.19 -7.57
C TYR A 188 14.37 9.66 -8.92
N VAL A 189 15.30 9.19 -9.73
CA VAL A 189 15.02 8.54 -11.02
C VAL A 189 15.84 7.26 -11.10
N GLY A 190 15.23 6.19 -11.54
CA GLY A 190 15.91 4.91 -11.51
C GLY A 190 15.37 3.87 -12.47
N ALA A 191 15.98 2.70 -12.36
CA ALA A 191 15.58 1.48 -13.03
C ALA A 191 14.85 0.56 -12.06
N VAL A 192 13.83 -0.11 -12.56
CA VAL A 192 13.04 -1.09 -11.85
C VAL A 192 12.91 -2.36 -12.68
N ALA A 193 12.98 -3.52 -12.04
CA ALA A 193 12.58 -4.79 -12.64
C ALA A 193 11.41 -5.37 -11.86
N ASP A 194 10.61 -6.19 -12.50
CA ASP A 194 9.49 -6.90 -11.85
C ASP A 194 9.49 -8.36 -12.31
N VAL A 195 9.51 -9.27 -11.34
CA VAL A 195 9.43 -10.71 -11.58
C VAL A 195 8.27 -11.25 -10.77
N GLY A 196 7.31 -11.83 -11.44
CA GLY A 196 6.13 -12.40 -10.84
C GLY A 196 5.84 -13.81 -11.32
N TYR A 197 5.42 -14.68 -10.42
CA TYR A 197 4.85 -15.98 -10.75
C TYR A 197 3.55 -16.17 -10.00
N GLU A 198 2.50 -16.45 -10.74
CA GLU A 198 1.16 -16.64 -10.18
C GLU A 198 0.58 -17.98 -10.62
N THR A 199 -0.01 -18.70 -9.69
CA THR A 199 -0.81 -19.89 -9.95
C THR A 199 -2.24 -19.59 -9.54
N MET A 200 -3.16 -19.74 -10.46
CA MET A 200 -4.60 -19.63 -10.24
C MET A 200 -5.21 -21.02 -10.16
N LEU A 201 -5.97 -21.28 -9.11
CA LEU A 201 -6.51 -22.60 -8.80
C LEU A 201 -8.01 -22.52 -8.59
N ASN A 202 -8.70 -23.60 -8.96
CA ASN A 202 -10.13 -23.79 -8.68
C ASN A 202 -10.99 -22.61 -9.15
N ALA A 203 -10.83 -22.21 -10.40
CA ALA A 203 -11.61 -21.14 -11.02
C ALA A 203 -13.08 -21.53 -11.07
N GLY A 204 -13.94 -20.62 -10.58
CA GLY A 204 -15.40 -20.78 -10.63
C GLY A 204 -15.91 -20.82 -12.07
N SER A 205 -17.15 -21.27 -12.22
CA SER A 205 -17.76 -21.56 -13.52
C SER A 205 -17.73 -20.37 -14.50
N TYR A 206 -18.01 -19.17 -14.01
CA TYR A 206 -17.92 -17.96 -14.82
C TYR A 206 -16.46 -17.64 -15.18
N VAL A 207 -15.55 -17.64 -14.21
CA VAL A 207 -14.13 -17.30 -14.44
C VAL A 207 -13.52 -18.21 -15.50
N ALA A 208 -13.74 -19.52 -15.38
CA ALA A 208 -13.19 -20.53 -16.28
C ALA A 208 -13.68 -20.40 -17.73
N GLN A 209 -14.86 -19.79 -17.94
CA GLN A 209 -15.45 -19.59 -19.26
C GLN A 209 -15.06 -18.28 -19.91
N THR A 210 -14.47 -17.33 -19.18
CA THR A 210 -14.05 -16.04 -19.75
C THR A 210 -12.88 -16.21 -20.71
N ALA A 211 -12.92 -15.47 -21.82
CA ALA A 211 -11.84 -15.49 -22.81
C ALA A 211 -10.50 -15.06 -22.21
N GLU A 212 -10.53 -14.14 -21.25
CA GLU A 212 -9.36 -13.62 -20.54
C GLU A 212 -8.68 -14.68 -19.68
N PHE A 213 -9.47 -15.56 -19.01
CA PHE A 213 -8.91 -16.65 -18.24
C PHE A 213 -8.39 -17.77 -19.17
N GLN A 214 -9.14 -18.10 -20.22
CA GLN A 214 -8.74 -19.10 -21.21
C GLN A 214 -7.45 -18.71 -21.96
N ALA A 215 -7.22 -17.41 -22.16
CA ALA A 215 -5.98 -16.91 -22.77
C ALA A 215 -4.71 -17.24 -21.96
N LEU A 216 -4.83 -17.60 -20.68
CA LEU A 216 -3.70 -18.10 -19.87
C LEU A 216 -3.26 -19.52 -20.27
N GLY A 217 -4.03 -20.25 -21.07
CA GLY A 217 -3.67 -21.56 -21.60
C GLY A 217 -3.73 -22.71 -20.60
N GLY A 218 -4.32 -22.51 -19.42
CA GLY A 218 -4.48 -23.56 -18.40
C GLY A 218 -5.89 -24.17 -18.37
N THR A 219 -6.24 -24.72 -17.23
CA THR A 219 -7.57 -25.29 -16.95
C THR A 219 -8.22 -24.57 -15.76
N ALA A 220 -9.51 -24.77 -15.55
CA ALA A 220 -10.20 -24.28 -14.36
C ALA A 220 -9.55 -24.77 -13.05
N ALA A 221 -9.00 -25.99 -13.04
CA ALA A 221 -8.28 -26.51 -11.89
C ALA A 221 -6.96 -25.80 -11.63
N LYS A 222 -6.22 -25.45 -12.69
CA LYS A 222 -4.92 -24.78 -12.58
C LYS A 222 -4.55 -24.01 -13.85
N SER A 223 -4.24 -22.73 -13.70
CA SER A 223 -3.60 -21.89 -14.70
C SER A 223 -2.40 -21.17 -14.07
N THR A 224 -1.40 -20.81 -14.87
CA THR A 224 -0.20 -20.13 -14.40
C THR A 224 0.05 -18.87 -15.21
N LEU A 225 0.74 -17.90 -14.60
CA LEU A 225 1.14 -16.66 -15.24
C LEU A 225 2.51 -16.24 -14.72
N THR A 226 3.46 -16.08 -15.64
CA THR A 226 4.80 -15.55 -15.39
C THR A 226 4.91 -14.15 -15.96
N ASP A 227 5.36 -13.22 -15.15
CA ASP A 227 5.65 -11.84 -15.54
C ASP A 227 7.12 -11.56 -15.31
N VAL A 228 7.82 -11.12 -16.35
CA VAL A 228 9.18 -10.60 -16.24
C VAL A 228 9.24 -9.30 -17.02
N GLY A 229 9.48 -8.23 -16.29
CA GLY A 229 9.50 -6.88 -16.85
C GLY A 229 10.64 -6.04 -16.32
N ALA A 230 10.98 -5.00 -17.07
CA ALA A 230 11.93 -3.98 -16.69
C ALA A 230 11.42 -2.61 -17.12
N GLY A 231 11.91 -1.58 -16.43
CA GLY A 231 11.43 -0.24 -16.71
C GLY A 231 12.11 0.85 -15.91
N VAL A 232 11.42 1.97 -15.82
CA VAL A 232 11.92 3.17 -15.15
C VAL A 232 10.93 3.65 -14.09
N ASP A 233 11.49 4.25 -13.06
CA ASP A 233 10.74 4.84 -11.94
C ASP A 233 11.21 6.26 -11.67
N ILE A 234 10.26 7.13 -11.32
CA ILE A 234 10.51 8.49 -10.84
C ILE A 234 9.76 8.65 -9.55
N SER A 235 10.48 8.92 -8.46
CA SER A 235 9.86 9.09 -7.15
C SER A 235 10.25 10.41 -6.49
N MET A 236 9.31 10.98 -5.73
CA MET A 236 9.53 12.20 -4.94
C MET A 236 8.74 12.11 -3.64
N ASP A 237 9.39 12.35 -2.52
CA ASP A 237 8.76 12.38 -1.20
C ASP A 237 9.21 13.63 -0.43
N THR A 238 8.25 14.53 -0.17
CA THR A 238 8.45 15.78 0.57
C THR A 238 7.66 15.83 1.87
N ARG A 239 7.08 14.69 2.30
CA ARG A 239 6.27 14.63 3.51
C ARG A 239 7.12 14.94 4.75
N ASP A 240 6.50 15.65 5.68
CA ASP A 240 7.07 15.90 7.02
C ASP A 240 7.19 14.60 7.84
N ASN A 241 6.32 13.64 7.57
CA ASN A 241 6.27 12.35 8.25
C ASN A 241 5.77 11.25 7.31
N MET A 242 6.46 10.11 7.27
CA MET A 242 6.11 9.02 6.35
C MET A 242 4.85 8.23 6.78
N LEU A 243 4.57 8.14 8.09
CA LEU A 243 3.46 7.33 8.60
C LEU A 243 2.19 8.15 8.82
N VAL A 244 2.33 9.35 9.38
CA VAL A 244 1.21 10.26 9.67
C VAL A 244 1.50 11.63 9.08
N PRO A 245 1.54 11.77 7.76
CA PRO A 245 1.90 13.02 7.12
C PRO A 245 0.84 14.10 7.40
N LYS A 246 1.33 15.29 7.75
CA LYS A 246 0.53 16.49 7.93
C LYS A 246 0.79 17.53 6.85
N ARG A 247 1.95 17.46 6.18
CA ARG A 247 2.36 18.38 5.10
C ARG A 247 3.21 17.67 4.07
N GLY A 248 3.26 18.26 2.87
CA GLY A 248 4.08 17.76 1.78
C GLY A 248 3.31 16.83 0.84
N PHE A 249 4.01 16.19 -0.06
CA PHE A 249 3.41 15.29 -1.04
C PHE A 249 4.35 14.15 -1.39
N THR A 250 3.78 13.10 -1.98
CA THR A 250 4.50 12.05 -2.69
C THR A 250 4.07 12.01 -4.13
N LEU A 251 5.00 11.72 -5.01
CA LEU A 251 4.78 11.36 -6.40
C LEU A 251 5.59 10.10 -6.69
N ASP A 252 4.96 9.12 -7.31
CA ASP A 252 5.58 7.91 -7.83
C ASP A 252 5.06 7.68 -9.25
N ALA A 253 5.94 7.61 -10.22
CA ALA A 253 5.59 7.39 -11.62
C ALA A 253 6.46 6.27 -12.18
N ARG A 254 5.83 5.17 -12.60
CA ARG A 254 6.50 3.94 -13.00
C ARG A 254 6.01 3.45 -14.34
N LEU A 255 6.95 3.14 -15.23
CA LEU A 255 6.71 2.46 -16.50
C LEU A 255 7.45 1.13 -16.50
N LEU A 256 6.73 0.03 -16.69
CA LEU A 256 7.29 -1.32 -16.83
C LEU A 256 6.88 -1.91 -18.18
N VAL A 257 7.82 -2.54 -18.84
CA VAL A 257 7.62 -3.29 -20.09
C VAL A 257 7.89 -4.77 -19.82
N TYR A 258 6.86 -5.58 -20.00
CA TYR A 258 6.93 -7.05 -19.88
C TYR A 258 7.04 -7.65 -21.26
N ALA A 259 7.99 -8.56 -21.43
CA ALA A 259 8.27 -9.14 -22.74
C ALA A 259 8.57 -10.63 -22.66
N LYS A 260 8.10 -11.39 -23.65
CA LYS A 260 8.42 -12.82 -23.79
C LYS A 260 9.94 -13.04 -23.92
N ALA A 261 10.65 -12.09 -24.51
CA ALA A 261 12.12 -12.11 -24.60
C ALA A 261 12.82 -12.03 -23.23
N LEU A 262 12.15 -11.50 -22.22
CA LEU A 262 12.62 -11.46 -20.82
C LEU A 262 12.17 -12.66 -20.00
N GLY A 263 11.30 -13.52 -20.55
CA GLY A 263 10.73 -14.67 -19.86
C GLY A 263 9.29 -14.47 -19.37
N SER A 264 8.61 -13.40 -19.78
CA SER A 264 7.19 -13.20 -19.51
C SER A 264 6.32 -14.04 -20.45
N ASP A 265 5.16 -14.52 -19.98
CA ASP A 265 4.21 -15.24 -20.83
C ASP A 265 3.54 -14.33 -21.88
N PHE A 266 3.43 -13.03 -21.58
CA PHE A 266 2.76 -12.03 -22.42
C PHE A 266 3.64 -10.81 -22.67
N ASN A 267 3.39 -10.14 -23.82
CA ASN A 267 3.97 -8.84 -24.13
C ASN A 267 2.96 -7.75 -23.80
N TYR A 268 3.29 -6.89 -22.84
CA TYR A 268 2.46 -5.74 -22.44
C TYR A 268 3.31 -4.73 -21.66
N SER A 269 2.75 -3.58 -21.39
CA SER A 269 3.38 -2.56 -20.52
C SER A 269 2.41 -2.10 -19.44
N THR A 270 2.93 -1.64 -18.34
CA THR A 270 2.13 -0.96 -17.31
C THR A 270 2.69 0.43 -17.05
N PHE A 271 1.80 1.40 -16.93
CA PHE A 271 2.14 2.77 -16.56
C PHE A 271 1.29 3.19 -15.35
N THR A 272 1.94 3.57 -14.26
CA THR A 272 1.28 3.97 -13.02
C THR A 272 1.80 5.32 -12.56
N ILE A 273 0.89 6.20 -12.16
CA ILE A 273 1.21 7.43 -11.44
C ILE A 273 0.42 7.41 -10.13
N ASP A 274 1.08 7.62 -9.01
CA ASP A 274 0.47 7.80 -7.68
C ASP A 274 0.92 9.14 -7.10
N TYR A 275 0.01 10.10 -7.03
CA TYR A 275 0.23 11.41 -6.43
C TYR A 275 -0.63 11.55 -5.18
N ARG A 276 -0.02 11.95 -4.06
CA ARG A 276 -0.71 12.20 -2.79
C ARG A 276 -0.19 13.45 -2.15
N HIS A 277 -1.10 14.32 -1.74
CA HIS A 277 -0.78 15.60 -1.10
C HIS A 277 -1.42 15.68 0.29
N TYR A 278 -0.70 16.33 1.20
CA TYR A 278 -1.11 16.50 2.58
C TYR A 278 -0.95 17.98 2.97
N ARG A 279 -1.99 18.55 3.50
CA ARG A 279 -1.99 19.95 3.94
C ARG A 279 -2.59 20.06 5.33
N ARG A 280 -1.77 20.52 6.27
CA ARG A 280 -2.26 20.92 7.57
C ARG A 280 -3.07 22.21 7.39
N LEU A 281 -4.29 22.23 7.90
CA LEU A 281 -5.18 23.38 7.84
C LEU A 281 -4.91 24.29 9.05
N TRP A 282 -5.82 24.37 9.97
CA TRP A 282 -5.69 25.14 11.20
C TRP A 282 -5.34 24.23 12.39
N GLY A 283 -4.56 24.77 13.31
CA GLY A 283 -4.06 23.97 14.46
C GLY A 283 -3.11 22.85 14.03
N ASN A 284 -2.81 21.94 14.94
CA ASN A 284 -1.90 20.82 14.71
C ASN A 284 -2.61 19.53 14.29
N ASP A 285 -3.92 19.47 14.43
CA ASP A 285 -4.70 18.23 14.47
C ASP A 285 -5.64 18.07 13.29
N ASN A 286 -5.64 19.07 12.38
CA ASN A 286 -6.48 19.09 11.17
C ASN A 286 -5.63 18.90 9.92
N VAL A 287 -5.90 17.85 9.16
CA VAL A 287 -5.19 17.56 7.91
C VAL A 287 -6.19 17.29 6.80
N LEU A 288 -6.06 18.03 5.71
CA LEU A 288 -6.68 17.70 4.44
C LEU A 288 -5.67 16.95 3.58
N SER A 289 -6.05 15.79 3.08
CA SER A 289 -5.27 15.04 2.11
C SER A 289 -6.08 14.76 0.86
N TRP A 290 -5.43 14.75 -0.28
CA TRP A 290 -6.02 14.33 -1.55
C TRP A 290 -5.00 13.57 -2.37
N GLY A 291 -5.47 12.77 -3.29
CA GLY A 291 -4.60 12.02 -4.17
C GLY A 291 -5.27 11.60 -5.45
N VAL A 292 -4.44 11.35 -6.44
CA VAL A 292 -4.82 10.84 -7.76
C VAL A 292 -3.92 9.67 -8.10
N VAL A 293 -4.53 8.56 -8.49
CA VAL A 293 -3.81 7.37 -8.96
C VAL A 293 -4.30 7.02 -10.36
N SER A 294 -3.39 7.03 -11.32
CA SER A 294 -3.63 6.51 -12.67
C SER A 294 -2.89 5.19 -12.83
N SER A 295 -3.59 4.16 -13.26
CA SER A 295 -3.00 2.84 -13.53
C SER A 295 -3.46 2.37 -14.89
N ASN A 296 -2.52 2.01 -15.75
CA ASN A 296 -2.79 1.67 -17.14
C ASN A 296 -2.02 0.40 -17.51
N ALA A 297 -2.72 -0.54 -18.13
CA ALA A 297 -2.17 -1.74 -18.72
C ALA A 297 -2.29 -1.63 -20.25
N ILE A 298 -1.17 -1.51 -20.93
CA ILE A 298 -1.07 -1.14 -22.34
C ILE A 298 -0.66 -2.37 -23.15
N GLY A 299 -1.40 -2.67 -24.19
CA GLY A 299 -1.13 -3.80 -25.10
C GLY A 299 -2.40 -4.56 -25.47
N ASN A 300 -2.28 -5.40 -26.50
CA ASN A 300 -3.40 -6.22 -26.98
C ASN A 300 -3.61 -7.48 -26.11
N ASN A 301 -2.52 -8.05 -25.61
CA ASN A 301 -2.50 -9.33 -24.90
C ASN A 301 -2.15 -9.15 -23.42
N VAL A 302 -2.76 -8.17 -22.75
CA VAL A 302 -2.58 -7.99 -21.31
C VAL A 302 -3.35 -9.09 -20.58
N PRO A 303 -2.73 -9.87 -19.68
CA PRO A 303 -3.46 -10.85 -18.88
C PRO A 303 -4.41 -10.14 -17.90
N PHE A 304 -5.63 -10.68 -17.71
CA PHE A 304 -6.66 -10.03 -16.89
C PHE A 304 -6.23 -9.76 -15.44
N ALA A 305 -5.34 -10.60 -14.92
CA ALA A 305 -4.79 -10.45 -13.58
C ALA A 305 -3.88 -9.21 -13.44
N ARG A 306 -3.50 -8.57 -14.54
CA ARG A 306 -2.66 -7.36 -14.58
C ARG A 306 -3.42 -6.11 -15.03
N TYR A 307 -4.73 -6.22 -15.21
CA TYR A 307 -5.57 -5.06 -15.44
C TYR A 307 -5.55 -4.12 -14.23
N ALA A 308 -5.71 -2.85 -14.49
CA ALA A 308 -5.90 -1.84 -13.47
C ALA A 308 -7.20 -2.08 -12.70
N THR A 309 -7.21 -1.83 -11.41
CA THR A 309 -8.31 -2.22 -10.51
C THR A 309 -8.83 -1.07 -9.68
N VAL A 310 -10.13 -1.11 -9.39
CA VAL A 310 -10.81 -0.27 -8.40
C VAL A 310 -11.34 -1.17 -7.28
N GLY A 311 -11.40 -0.60 -6.08
CA GLY A 311 -11.71 -1.32 -4.85
C GLY A 311 -10.40 -1.60 -4.11
N ASP A 312 -9.96 -0.66 -3.31
CA ASP A 312 -8.82 -0.82 -2.42
C ASP A 312 -9.07 -0.06 -1.12
N ARG A 313 -8.28 -0.37 -0.10
CA ARG A 313 -8.46 0.22 1.23
C ARG A 313 -8.01 1.69 1.34
N TYR A 314 -7.41 2.25 0.31
CA TYR A 314 -6.85 3.60 0.37
C TYR A 314 -7.69 4.62 -0.39
N VAL A 315 -8.12 4.30 -1.60
CA VAL A 315 -8.79 5.26 -2.49
C VAL A 315 -10.29 5.00 -2.60
N MET A 316 -10.70 3.75 -2.83
CA MET A 316 -12.10 3.37 -3.04
C MET A 316 -12.56 2.36 -1.97
N ARG A 317 -12.57 2.78 -0.72
CA ARG A 317 -12.77 1.94 0.48
C ARG A 317 -14.16 1.30 0.59
N GLY A 318 -15.14 1.79 -0.15
CA GLY A 318 -16.52 1.27 -0.14
C GLY A 318 -16.75 0.04 -1.03
N TYR A 319 -15.71 -0.40 -1.77
CA TYR A 319 -15.81 -1.54 -2.68
C TYR A 319 -14.86 -2.65 -2.24
N TYR A 320 -15.20 -3.90 -2.63
CA TYR A 320 -14.30 -5.03 -2.42
C TYR A 320 -12.99 -4.82 -3.17
N GLY A 321 -11.91 -5.36 -2.63
CA GLY A 321 -10.61 -5.34 -3.29
C GLY A 321 -10.70 -5.96 -4.69
N TYR A 322 -10.18 -5.23 -5.68
CA TYR A 322 -10.14 -5.67 -7.08
C TYR A 322 -11.51 -5.92 -7.73
N GLN A 323 -12.59 -5.35 -7.18
CA GLN A 323 -13.94 -5.58 -7.68
C GLN A 323 -14.11 -5.16 -9.14
N PHE A 324 -13.68 -3.95 -9.48
CA PHE A 324 -13.75 -3.46 -10.85
C PHE A 324 -12.39 -3.53 -11.52
N ARG A 325 -12.34 -4.02 -12.75
CA ARG A 325 -11.11 -4.16 -13.54
C ARG A 325 -11.31 -3.62 -14.94
N ASP A 326 -10.31 -2.89 -15.45
CA ASP A 326 -10.20 -2.52 -16.85
C ASP A 326 -8.74 -2.24 -17.21
N LYS A 327 -8.43 -2.01 -18.48
CA LYS A 327 -7.05 -1.70 -18.91
C LYS A 327 -6.55 -0.39 -18.31
N SER A 328 -7.42 0.59 -18.12
CA SER A 328 -7.07 1.90 -17.57
C SER A 328 -8.03 2.28 -16.44
N VAL A 329 -7.46 2.77 -15.34
CA VAL A 329 -8.20 3.27 -14.19
C VAL A 329 -7.57 4.57 -13.73
N LEU A 330 -8.40 5.59 -13.56
CA LEU A 330 -8.06 6.84 -12.89
C LEU A 330 -8.88 6.95 -11.61
N LYS A 331 -8.21 7.03 -10.47
CA LYS A 331 -8.82 7.13 -9.13
C LYS A 331 -8.44 8.43 -8.47
N GLY A 332 -9.40 9.11 -7.86
CA GLY A 332 -9.17 10.29 -7.03
C GLY A 332 -9.83 10.14 -5.67
N HIS A 333 -9.22 10.72 -4.65
CA HIS A 333 -9.79 10.76 -3.31
C HIS A 333 -9.44 12.05 -2.59
N VAL A 334 -10.32 12.42 -1.65
CA VAL A 334 -10.10 13.49 -0.68
C VAL A 334 -10.42 12.91 0.71
N GLU A 335 -9.61 13.23 1.69
CA GLU A 335 -9.80 12.81 3.07
C GLU A 335 -9.50 13.98 4.01
N TYR A 336 -10.43 14.28 4.90
CA TYR A 336 -10.23 15.18 6.03
C TYR A 336 -10.02 14.35 7.30
N ARG A 337 -8.95 14.65 8.04
CA ARG A 337 -8.61 14.01 9.31
C ARG A 337 -8.56 15.04 10.43
N TYR A 338 -9.22 14.74 11.52
CA TYR A 338 -9.19 15.51 12.75
C TYR A 338 -8.79 14.61 13.93
N MET A 339 -7.72 14.95 14.63
CA MET A 339 -7.35 14.27 15.87
C MET A 339 -8.00 14.99 17.05
N LEU A 340 -8.63 14.23 17.95
CA LEU A 340 -9.25 14.79 19.14
C LEU A 340 -8.19 15.44 20.03
N ASN A 341 -8.46 16.65 20.47
CA ASN A 341 -7.61 17.40 21.39
C ASN A 341 -8.48 17.94 22.53
N ILE A 342 -8.70 17.10 23.53
CA ILE A 342 -9.56 17.38 24.68
C ILE A 342 -8.66 17.71 25.85
N ASP A 343 -8.74 18.94 26.35
CA ASP A 343 -7.94 19.41 27.49
C ASP A 343 -8.57 18.98 28.83
N SER A 344 -8.55 17.68 29.05
CA SER A 344 -8.97 17.07 30.34
C SER A 344 -8.03 15.92 30.69
N PRO A 345 -7.94 15.49 31.97
CA PRO A 345 -7.11 14.35 32.34
C PRO A 345 -7.47 13.07 31.55
N ALA A 346 -8.76 12.77 31.42
CA ALA A 346 -9.24 11.63 30.62
C ALA A 346 -8.99 11.82 29.12
N GLY A 347 -9.12 13.06 28.61
CA GLY A 347 -8.77 13.41 27.24
C GLY A 347 -7.32 13.14 26.95
N LYS A 348 -6.40 13.65 27.77
CA LYS A 348 -4.96 13.47 27.62
C LYS A 348 -4.54 12.01 27.76
N LEU A 349 -5.17 11.23 28.62
CA LEU A 349 -4.83 9.83 28.85
C LEU A 349 -5.32 8.91 27.72
N LEU A 350 -6.53 9.11 27.23
CA LEU A 350 -7.19 8.16 26.33
C LEU A 350 -7.71 8.82 25.04
N LEU A 351 -8.53 9.87 25.13
CA LEU A 351 -9.31 10.36 24.00
C LEU A 351 -8.47 11.04 22.91
N ASN A 352 -7.36 11.72 23.28
CA ASN A 352 -6.46 12.37 22.33
C ASN A 352 -5.64 11.39 21.46
N ARG A 353 -5.84 10.09 21.64
CA ARG A 353 -5.30 9.03 20.78
C ARG A 353 -6.23 8.67 19.63
N PHE A 354 -7.45 9.19 19.65
CA PHE A 354 -8.46 8.93 18.64
C PHE A 354 -8.60 10.12 17.70
N GLY A 355 -8.94 9.83 16.50
CA GLY A 355 -9.27 10.81 15.48
C GLY A 355 -10.52 10.40 14.71
N VAL A 356 -11.08 11.39 14.04
CA VAL A 356 -12.20 11.21 13.11
C VAL A 356 -11.72 11.52 11.71
N ALA A 357 -12.10 10.70 10.73
CA ALA A 357 -11.83 10.96 9.35
C ALA A 357 -13.10 10.87 8.51
N ALA A 358 -13.25 11.80 7.58
CA ALA A 358 -14.26 11.77 6.55
C ALA A 358 -13.56 11.73 5.19
N TRP A 359 -14.04 10.89 4.27
CA TRP A 359 -13.44 10.75 2.95
C TRP A 359 -14.46 10.54 1.86
N GLY A 360 -14.08 10.92 0.65
CA GLY A 360 -14.80 10.62 -0.57
C GLY A 360 -13.83 10.25 -1.68
N GLY A 361 -14.30 9.50 -2.65
CA GLY A 361 -13.48 9.12 -3.80
C GLY A 361 -14.33 8.85 -5.03
N LEU A 362 -13.69 8.96 -6.17
CA LEU A 362 -14.27 8.64 -7.47
C LEU A 362 -13.26 7.86 -8.31
N ALA A 363 -13.77 7.04 -9.21
CA ALA A 363 -12.94 6.31 -10.16
C ALA A 363 -13.57 6.30 -11.55
N LEU A 364 -12.71 6.37 -12.55
CA LEU A 364 -13.04 6.23 -13.96
C LEU A 364 -12.37 4.95 -14.47
N LEU A 365 -13.12 4.15 -15.22
CA LEU A 365 -12.62 2.95 -15.87
C LEU A 365 -12.77 3.07 -17.38
N GLY A 366 -11.81 2.53 -18.13
CA GLY A 366 -11.87 2.52 -19.58
C GLY A 366 -10.78 1.66 -20.21
N ARG A 367 -11.02 1.22 -21.43
CA ARG A 367 -10.05 0.37 -22.15
C ARG A 367 -8.85 1.13 -22.68
N ASN A 368 -9.00 2.41 -22.96
CA ASN A 368 -7.96 3.26 -23.55
C ASN A 368 -8.13 4.69 -22.98
N MET A 369 -7.51 4.98 -21.85
CA MET A 369 -7.45 6.33 -21.28
C MET A 369 -6.05 6.99 -21.44
N VAL A 370 -5.12 6.26 -22.08
CA VAL A 370 -3.79 6.74 -22.49
C VAL A 370 -3.68 6.55 -24.00
#